data_58973477517bbf6b5ad7a1734be76d9e
#
_entry.id   58973477517bbf6b5ad7a1734be76d9e
#
_cell.length_a   1.000
_cell.length_b   1.000
_cell.length_c   1.000
_cell.angle_alpha   90.00
_cell.angle_beta   90.00
_cell.angle_gamma   90.00
#
_symmetry.space_group_name_H-M   'P 1'
#
loop_
_entity.id
_entity.type
_entity.pdbx_description
1 polymer ?
#
loop_
_entity_poly.entity_id
_entity_poly.type
_entity_poly.pdbx_seq_one_letter_code
_entity_poly.pdbx_strand_id
1 'polypeptide(L)'
;MLKVLTFMKQVANGLQVEGNFGTAHVYRSSLNAIIAYSGKVDFTFDEVSPEWLKGFEVYLRSRGCSWNTVSTYLRTFRAVYNRAVDLRKASYVPHLFRSVYTLSLIHI
;
A
#
# COMPACT_ATOMS: atom_id res chain seq x y z
N MET A 1 8.16 6.70 -15.86
CA MET A 1 7.50 5.61 -15.15
C MET A 1 6.97 6.07 -13.81
N LEU A 2 5.79 5.63 -13.42
CA LEU A 2 5.17 6.08 -12.18
C LEU A 2 5.89 5.49 -10.97
N LYS A 3 6.29 6.35 -10.05
CA LYS A 3 6.92 5.92 -8.79
C LYS A 3 5.88 5.77 -7.71
N VAL A 4 5.99 4.68 -6.95
CA VAL A 4 4.98 4.31 -5.93
C VAL A 4 4.88 5.34 -4.82
N LEU A 5 6.01 5.72 -4.22
CA LEU A 5 6.00 6.63 -3.08
C LEU A 5 5.49 8.01 -3.50
N THR A 6 5.92 8.49 -4.66
CA THR A 6 5.47 9.77 -5.21
C THR A 6 3.96 9.73 -5.46
N PHE A 7 3.46 8.66 -6.07
CA PHE A 7 2.03 8.53 -6.36
C PHE A 7 1.19 8.46 -5.08
N MET A 8 1.61 7.67 -4.10
CA MET A 8 0.91 7.58 -2.82
C MET A 8 0.84 8.93 -2.11
N LYS A 9 1.92 9.69 -2.18
CA LYS A 9 1.96 11.02 -1.59
C LYS A 9 0.95 11.94 -2.26
N GLN A 10 0.85 11.87 -3.58
CA GLN A 10 -0.12 12.66 -4.34
C GLN A 10 -1.55 12.27 -3.97
N VAL A 11 -1.84 10.98 -3.84
CA VAL A 11 -3.16 10.49 -3.46
C VAL A 11 -3.52 10.98 -2.05
N ALA A 12 -2.59 10.87 -1.10
CA ALA A 12 -2.83 11.33 0.27
C ALA A 12 -3.07 12.84 0.31
N ASN A 13 -2.30 13.61 -0.45
CA ASN A 13 -2.49 15.07 -0.51
C ASN A 13 -3.85 15.44 -1.12
N GLY A 14 -4.28 14.71 -2.15
CA GLY A 14 -5.60 14.91 -2.75
C GLY A 14 -6.73 14.66 -1.77
N LEU A 15 -6.61 13.60 -0.97
CA LEU A 15 -7.60 13.30 0.07
C LEU A 15 -7.65 14.40 1.12
N GLN A 16 -6.49 14.95 1.48
CA GLN A 16 -6.41 16.06 2.44
C GLN A 16 -7.13 17.31 1.90
N VAL A 17 -6.89 17.62 0.63
CA VAL A 17 -7.51 18.77 -0.02
C VAL A 17 -9.03 18.63 -0.10
N GLU A 18 -9.51 17.41 -0.31
CA GLU A 18 -10.94 17.10 -0.35
C GLU A 18 -11.61 17.10 1.02
N GLY A 19 -10.85 17.24 2.09
CA GLY A 19 -11.39 17.21 3.43
C GLY A 19 -11.51 15.81 4.03
N ASN A 20 -11.01 14.78 3.36
CA ASN A 20 -11.00 13.40 3.85
C ASN A 20 -9.81 13.16 4.76
N PHE A 21 -9.77 13.86 5.89
CA PHE A 21 -8.58 13.92 6.75
C PHE A 21 -8.25 12.55 7.38
N GLY A 22 -9.27 11.83 7.82
CA GLY A 22 -9.06 10.51 8.42
C GLY A 22 -8.46 9.52 7.43
N THR A 23 -9.00 9.48 6.22
CA THR A 23 -8.50 8.62 5.15
C THR A 23 -7.09 9.05 4.74
N ALA A 24 -6.85 10.35 4.61
CA ALA A 24 -5.52 10.88 4.29
C ALA A 24 -4.49 10.45 5.34
N HIS A 25 -4.87 10.48 6.62
CA HIS A 25 -4.00 10.04 7.71
C HIS A 25 -3.62 8.56 7.56
N VAL A 26 -4.59 7.70 7.26
CA VAL A 26 -4.33 6.26 7.06
C VAL A 26 -3.39 6.05 5.87
N TYR A 27 -3.59 6.78 4.79
CA TYR A 27 -2.72 6.69 3.60
C TYR A 27 -1.29 7.13 3.94
N ARG A 28 -1.13 8.21 4.72
CA ARG A 28 0.19 8.68 5.13
C ARG A 28 0.88 7.70 6.08
N SER A 29 0.13 7.09 6.99
CA SER A 29 0.71 6.08 7.88
C SER A 29 1.19 4.87 7.10
N SER A 30 0.41 4.41 6.13
CA SER A 30 0.81 3.31 5.25
C SER A 30 2.03 3.69 4.42
N LEU A 31 2.04 4.90 3.88
CA LEU A 31 3.18 5.41 3.11
C LEU A 31 4.45 5.43 3.95
N ASN A 32 4.37 5.92 5.19
CA ASN A 32 5.53 5.97 6.08
C ASN A 32 6.08 4.57 6.35
N ALA A 33 5.20 3.58 6.53
CA ALA A 33 5.61 2.20 6.73
C ALA A 33 6.32 1.64 5.49
N ILE A 34 5.81 1.94 4.31
CA ILE A 34 6.41 1.51 3.05
C ILE A 34 7.76 2.19 2.82
N ILE A 35 7.86 3.48 3.15
CA ILE A 35 9.13 4.22 3.07
C ILE A 35 10.18 3.55 3.95
N ALA A 36 9.82 3.20 5.18
CA ALA A 36 10.73 2.53 6.10
C ALA A 36 11.17 1.16 5.58
N TYR A 37 10.24 0.41 5.01
CA TYR A 37 10.54 -0.92 4.46
C TYR A 37 11.42 -0.83 3.21
N SER A 38 11.16 0.12 2.32
CA SER A 38 11.90 0.27 1.07
C SER A 38 13.25 0.95 1.24
N GLY A 39 13.59 1.42 2.44
CA GLY A 39 14.84 2.12 2.69
C GLY A 39 14.85 3.54 2.15
N LYS A 40 13.68 4.17 2.03
CA LYS A 40 13.50 5.54 1.54
C LYS A 40 13.79 5.71 0.04
N VAL A 41 13.98 4.62 -0.68
CA VAL A 41 14.19 4.67 -2.13
C VAL A 41 12.84 4.45 -2.81
N ASP A 42 12.49 5.35 -3.72
CA ASP A 42 11.25 5.20 -4.50
C ASP A 42 11.42 4.07 -5.53
N PHE A 43 10.32 3.50 -5.94
CA PHE A 43 10.32 2.33 -6.80
C PHE A 43 9.05 2.36 -7.66
N THR A 44 9.02 1.53 -8.71
CA THR A 44 7.86 1.46 -9.61
C THR A 44 6.92 0.34 -9.19
N PHE A 45 5.68 0.42 -9.68
CA PHE A 45 4.72 -0.66 -9.42
C PHE A 45 5.16 -1.99 -10.02
N ASP A 46 5.98 -1.97 -11.08
CA ASP A 46 6.51 -3.20 -11.68
C ASP A 46 7.42 -3.98 -10.74
N GLU A 47 8.00 -3.28 -9.77
CA GLU A 47 8.87 -3.92 -8.77
C GLU A 47 8.09 -4.56 -7.64
N VAL A 48 6.78 -4.32 -7.57
CA VAL A 48 5.93 -4.91 -6.53
C VAL A 48 5.51 -6.30 -6.98
N SER A 49 5.95 -7.31 -6.23
CA SER A 49 5.66 -8.70 -6.50
C SER A 49 4.97 -9.32 -5.29
N PRO A 50 4.41 -10.53 -5.41
CA PRO A 50 3.90 -11.24 -4.22
C PRO A 50 4.97 -11.40 -3.15
N GLU A 51 6.23 -11.63 -3.56
CA GLU A 51 7.37 -11.74 -2.63
C GLU A 51 7.64 -10.42 -1.92
N TRP A 52 7.58 -9.30 -2.64
CA TRP A 52 7.76 -7.97 -2.06
C TRP A 52 6.68 -7.71 -1.01
N LEU A 53 5.43 -8.02 -1.35
CA LEU A 53 4.30 -7.82 -0.44
C LEU A 53 4.42 -8.71 0.79
N LYS A 54 4.81 -9.96 0.61
CA LYS A 54 5.01 -10.87 1.75
C LYS A 54 6.13 -10.40 2.64
N GLY A 55 7.22 -9.90 2.05
CA GLY A 55 8.31 -9.29 2.80
C GLY A 55 7.85 -8.10 3.63
N PHE A 56 7.00 -7.26 3.05
CA PHE A 56 6.43 -6.11 3.77
C PHE A 56 5.55 -6.58 4.94
N GLU A 57 4.71 -7.59 4.74
CA GLU A 57 3.90 -8.16 5.81
C GLU A 57 4.78 -8.67 6.95
N VAL A 58 5.81 -9.46 6.63
CA VAL A 58 6.75 -9.99 7.62
C VAL A 58 7.46 -8.84 8.35
N TYR A 59 7.89 -7.83 7.61
CA TYR A 59 8.54 -6.65 8.19
C TYR A 59 7.63 -5.98 9.22
N LEU A 60 6.37 -5.76 8.88
CA LEU A 60 5.41 -5.13 9.80
C LEU A 60 5.20 -5.98 11.04
N ARG A 61 5.06 -7.29 10.89
CA ARG A 61 4.89 -8.19 12.03
C ARG A 61 6.13 -8.19 12.92
N SER A 62 7.31 -8.16 12.32
CA SER A 62 8.57 -8.13 13.09
C SER A 62 8.74 -6.84 13.88
N ARG A 63 8.06 -5.78 13.46
CA ARG A 63 8.06 -4.49 14.15
C ARG A 63 6.97 -4.39 15.23
N GLY A 64 6.24 -5.46 15.46
CA GLY A 64 5.20 -5.51 16.50
C GLY A 64 3.84 -5.04 16.03
N CYS A 65 3.63 -4.82 14.75
CA CYS A 65 2.32 -4.44 14.24
C CYS A 65 1.30 -5.56 14.44
N SER A 66 0.11 -5.22 14.90
CA SER A 66 -0.98 -6.18 15.01
C SER A 66 -1.44 -6.59 13.61
N TRP A 67 -2.14 -7.72 13.53
CA TRP A 67 -2.72 -8.15 12.26
C TRP A 67 -3.70 -7.10 11.70
N ASN A 68 -4.41 -6.41 12.58
CA ASN A 68 -5.30 -5.34 12.14
C ASN A 68 -4.54 -4.20 11.46
N THR A 69 -3.41 -3.80 12.02
CA THR A 69 -2.55 -2.76 11.42
C THR A 69 -1.96 -3.24 10.09
N VAL A 70 -1.47 -4.47 10.06
CA VAL A 70 -0.93 -5.08 8.83
C VAL A 70 -1.99 -5.07 7.74
N SER A 71 -3.20 -5.52 8.08
CA SER A 71 -4.32 -5.54 7.16
C SER A 71 -4.64 -4.13 6.63
N THR A 72 -4.66 -3.15 7.51
CA THR A 72 -4.96 -1.76 7.15
C THR A 72 -3.94 -1.24 6.13
N TYR A 73 -2.66 -1.47 6.37
CA TYR A 73 -1.61 -0.98 5.48
C TYR A 73 -1.63 -1.70 4.13
N LEU A 74 -1.83 -3.01 4.14
CA LEU A 74 -1.89 -3.78 2.89
C LEU A 74 -3.14 -3.45 2.07
N ARG A 75 -4.29 -3.27 2.72
CA ARG A 75 -5.50 -2.85 2.01
C ARG A 75 -5.36 -1.46 1.42
N THR A 76 -4.73 -0.55 2.16
CA THR A 76 -4.48 0.80 1.67
C THR A 76 -3.56 0.76 0.46
N PHE A 77 -2.50 -0.04 0.51
CA PHE A 77 -1.60 -0.17 -0.62
C PHE A 77 -2.31 -0.79 -1.82
N ARG A 78 -3.18 -1.78 -1.60
CA ARG A 78 -3.98 -2.37 -2.68
C ARG A 78 -4.88 -1.32 -3.32
N ALA A 79 -5.49 -0.43 -2.53
CA ALA A 79 -6.33 0.65 -3.06
C ALA A 79 -5.49 1.60 -3.93
N VAL A 80 -4.28 1.91 -3.50
CA VAL A 80 -3.36 2.76 -4.29
C VAL A 80 -2.99 2.06 -5.60
N TYR A 81 -2.66 0.77 -5.52
CA TYR A 81 -2.34 -0.03 -6.70
C TYR A 81 -3.51 -0.05 -7.69
N ASN A 82 -4.72 -0.33 -7.19
CA ASN A 82 -5.92 -0.38 -8.05
C ASN A 82 -6.17 0.98 -8.71
N ARG A 83 -5.95 2.07 -7.98
CA ARG A 83 -6.09 3.41 -8.53
C ARG A 83 -5.08 3.65 -9.66
N ALA A 84 -3.85 3.21 -9.48
CA ALA A 84 -2.82 3.33 -10.52
C ALA A 84 -3.19 2.51 -11.76
N VAL A 85 -3.73 1.31 -11.57
CA VAL A 85 -4.21 0.46 -12.68
C VAL A 85 -5.36 1.15 -13.41
N ASP A 86 -6.33 1.69 -12.67
CA ASP A 86 -7.48 2.38 -13.27
C ASP A 86 -7.06 3.59 -14.09
N LEU A 87 -6.02 4.28 -13.66
CA LEU A 87 -5.45 5.42 -14.38
C LEU A 87 -4.50 5.00 -15.50
N ARG A 88 -4.34 3.69 -15.71
CA ARG A 88 -3.44 3.11 -16.72
C ARG A 88 -1.98 3.49 -16.51
N LYS A 89 -1.60 3.68 -15.25
CA LYS A 89 -0.23 4.03 -14.86
C LYS A 89 0.50 2.84 -14.24
N ALA A 90 -0.19 1.71 -14.05
CA ALA A 90 0.40 0.46 -13.61
C ALA A 90 -0.32 -0.69 -14.30
N SER A 91 0.41 -1.79 -14.51
CA SER A 91 -0.16 -2.98 -15.14
C SER A 91 -0.90 -3.81 -14.10
N TYR A 92 -2.06 -4.32 -14.48
CA TYR A 92 -2.80 -5.24 -13.61
C TYR A 92 -2.08 -6.58 -13.52
N VAL A 93 -1.84 -7.04 -12.30
CA VAL A 93 -1.25 -8.36 -12.04
C VAL A 93 -2.30 -9.19 -11.31
N PRO A 94 -2.83 -10.25 -11.92
CA PRO A 94 -3.84 -11.09 -11.25
C PRO A 94 -3.30 -11.66 -9.94
N HIS A 95 -4.11 -11.61 -8.90
CA HIS A 95 -3.82 -12.24 -7.61
C HIS A 95 -2.58 -11.69 -6.91
N LEU A 96 -2.15 -10.46 -7.23
CA LEU A 96 -0.94 -9.89 -6.65
C LEU A 96 -0.95 -9.92 -5.12
N PHE A 97 -2.10 -9.61 -4.49
CA PHE A 97 -2.22 -9.53 -3.03
C PHE A 97 -2.73 -10.81 -2.38
N ARG A 98 -2.79 -11.91 -3.13
CA ARG A 98 -3.46 -13.13 -2.68
C ARG A 98 -2.80 -13.76 -1.46
N SER A 99 -1.48 -13.68 -1.34
CA SER A 99 -0.73 -14.37 -0.29
C SER A 99 -0.51 -13.54 0.96
N VAL A 100 -1.00 -12.30 1.01
CA VAL A 100 -0.82 -11.43 2.15
C VAL A 100 -2.14 -11.15 2.85
N TYR A 101 -2.04 -10.76 4.13
CA TYR A 101 -3.20 -10.58 4.98
C TYR A 101 -3.85 -9.23 4.72
N THR A 102 -4.96 -9.23 4.03
CA THR A 102 -5.75 -8.02 3.76
C THR A 102 -7.08 -8.01 4.51
N LEU A 103 -7.33 -8.99 5.38
CA LEU A 103 -8.52 -9.11 6.22
C LEU A 103 -9.81 -9.13 5.42
N SER A 104 -9.96 -9.95 4.51
CA SER A 104 -11.23 -10.02 3.77
C SER A 104 -12.35 -10.72 4.53
N LEU A 105 -12.14 -10.75 5.13
CA LEU A 105 -12.87 -11.18 5.50
C LEU A 105 -13.58 -11.76 5.79
N ILE A 106 -13.60 -11.80 5.87
CA ILE A 106 -13.99 -12.23 6.25
C ILE A 106 -14.61 -12.73 6.25
N HIS A 107 -14.65 -13.00 5.92
CA HIS A 107 -15.07 -13.41 5.93
C HIS A 107 -15.28 -14.10 6.22
N ILE A 108 -15.36 -14.18 6.37
CA ILE A 108 -15.54 -14.76 6.59
C ILE A 108 -15.98 -14.97 6.65
#